data_d1bcaab94286f1a461bdf96689de4497
#
_entry.id   d1bcaab94286f1a461bdf96689de4497
#
_cell.length_a   1.000
_cell.length_b   1.000
_cell.length_c   1.000
_cell.angle_alpha   90.00
_cell.angle_beta   90.00
_cell.angle_gamma   90.00
#
_symmetry.space_group_name_H-M   'P 1'
#
loop_
_entity.id
_entity.type
_entity.pdbx_description
1 polymer ?
#
loop_
_entity_poly.entity_id
_entity_poly.type
_entity_poly.pdbx_seq_one_letter_code
_entity_poly.pdbx_strand_id
1 'polypeptide(L)'
;MQVWAGVRKSSSRKYLKDSRIRFAELDFAHPGRLVEQLTVHKQMHGGWDYIIHCAGVTKCRHKEEFEQGNYIYTRNFVEALQALDMVPEQFIYISSLSIFGPIREENYTPINEHDTAMPNTAYGVSKLKSEHYLQSLSGFPVVIFRPTGVYGPRERDYFLMAKSIKQHVDFAAGFKRQDLTFIYVKDLVQAVYLAI
;
A
#
# COMPACT_ATOMS: atom_id res chain seq x y z
N MET A 1 -12.85 17.42 8.73
CA MET A 1 -11.61 16.82 8.24
C MET A 1 -11.36 17.29 6.81
N GLN A 2 -10.17 17.76 6.48
CA GLN A 2 -9.76 18.05 5.10
C GLN A 2 -9.07 16.82 4.52
N VAL A 3 -9.40 16.45 3.27
CA VAL A 3 -8.84 15.28 2.62
C VAL A 3 -7.97 15.69 1.44
N TRP A 4 -6.75 15.19 1.42
CA TRP A 4 -5.79 15.41 0.33
C TRP A 4 -5.48 14.09 -0.37
N ALA A 5 -5.55 14.07 -1.68
CA ALA A 5 -5.09 12.97 -2.50
C ALA A 5 -3.68 13.27 -3.02
N GLY A 6 -2.69 12.49 -2.59
CA GLY A 6 -1.36 12.51 -3.17
C GLY A 6 -1.38 11.95 -4.58
N VAL A 7 -0.96 12.72 -5.55
CA VAL A 7 -0.99 12.36 -6.98
C VAL A 7 0.33 12.71 -7.66
N ARG A 8 0.69 11.95 -8.69
CA ARG A 8 1.75 12.36 -9.62
C ARG A 8 1.14 13.28 -10.69
N LYS A 9 1.96 14.09 -11.35
CA LYS A 9 1.52 14.96 -12.47
C LYS A 9 0.73 14.19 -13.54
N SER A 10 1.11 12.95 -13.83
CA SER A 10 0.47 12.06 -14.81
C SER A 10 -0.72 11.25 -14.26
N SER A 11 -1.08 11.39 -12.99
CA SER A 11 -2.15 10.59 -12.37
C SER A 11 -3.52 10.95 -12.94
N SER A 12 -4.31 9.96 -13.32
CA SER A 12 -5.70 10.15 -13.68
C SER A 12 -6.54 10.49 -12.46
N ARG A 13 -7.31 11.57 -12.55
CA ARG A 13 -8.26 12.00 -11.50
C ARG A 13 -9.69 11.55 -11.80
N LYS A 14 -9.90 10.69 -12.79
CA LYS A 14 -11.21 10.28 -13.31
C LYS A 14 -12.21 9.83 -12.22
N TYR A 15 -11.69 9.24 -11.15
CA TYR A 15 -12.50 8.68 -10.07
C TYR A 15 -12.44 9.50 -8.75
N LEU A 16 -11.66 10.57 -8.71
CA LEU A 16 -11.57 11.48 -7.57
C LEU A 16 -12.44 12.71 -7.85
N LYS A 17 -13.77 12.49 -7.87
CA LYS A 17 -14.74 13.49 -8.30
C LYS A 17 -15.37 14.31 -7.17
N ASP A 18 -15.18 13.89 -5.90
CA ASP A 18 -15.71 14.63 -4.77
C ASP A 18 -14.98 15.97 -4.65
N SER A 19 -15.73 17.08 -4.68
CA SER A 19 -15.19 18.44 -4.65
C SER A 19 -14.47 18.81 -3.34
N ARG A 20 -14.65 18.01 -2.29
CA ARG A 20 -13.97 18.17 -1.00
C ARG A 20 -12.54 17.63 -1.03
N ILE A 21 -12.19 16.79 -2.02
CA ILE A 21 -10.84 16.25 -2.16
C ILE A 21 -9.92 17.32 -2.76
N ARG A 22 -8.88 17.67 -2.03
CA ARG A 22 -7.77 18.48 -2.51
C ARG A 22 -6.67 17.58 -3.07
N PHE A 23 -5.75 18.14 -3.85
CA PHE A 23 -4.68 17.38 -4.49
C PHE A 23 -3.33 17.94 -4.06
N ALA A 24 -2.44 17.05 -3.64
CA ALA A 24 -1.02 17.32 -3.44
C ALA A 24 -0.23 16.59 -4.53
N GLU A 25 0.49 17.31 -5.36
CA GLU A 25 1.40 16.70 -6.33
C GLU A 25 2.68 16.28 -5.62
N LEU A 26 3.01 14.98 -5.69
CA LEU A 26 4.16 14.38 -4.99
C LEU A 26 4.95 13.50 -5.95
N ASP A 27 6.24 13.80 -6.09
CA ASP A 27 7.17 13.07 -6.96
C ASP A 27 8.13 12.23 -6.11
N PHE A 28 7.69 11.06 -5.70
CA PHE A 28 8.48 10.14 -4.86
C PHE A 28 9.75 9.62 -5.53
N ALA A 29 9.85 9.74 -6.86
CA ALA A 29 11.02 9.25 -7.61
C ALA A 29 12.23 10.21 -7.49
N HIS A 30 11.99 11.49 -7.24
CA HIS A 30 13.01 12.54 -7.23
C HIS A 30 13.03 13.24 -5.86
N PRO A 31 13.90 12.82 -4.91
CA PRO A 31 13.89 13.33 -3.53
C PRO A 31 13.95 14.86 -3.42
N GLY A 32 14.82 15.52 -4.20
CA GLY A 32 14.93 16.99 -4.19
C GLY A 32 13.61 17.66 -4.57
N ARG A 33 12.97 17.20 -5.64
CA ARG A 33 11.68 17.73 -6.08
C ARG A 33 10.56 17.44 -5.07
N LEU A 34 10.59 16.25 -4.46
CA LEU A 34 9.64 15.90 -3.41
C LEU A 34 9.76 16.86 -2.21
N VAL A 35 10.99 17.17 -1.79
CA VAL A 35 11.24 18.14 -0.70
C VAL A 35 10.72 19.53 -1.08
N GLU A 36 10.96 20.00 -2.30
CA GLU A 36 10.41 21.29 -2.78
C GLU A 36 8.89 21.31 -2.71
N GLN A 37 8.23 20.26 -3.24
CA GLN A 37 6.78 20.14 -3.24
C GLN A 37 6.19 20.11 -1.82
N LEU A 38 6.81 19.38 -0.90
CA LEU A 38 6.38 19.32 0.49
C LEU A 38 6.64 20.65 1.23
N THR A 39 7.74 21.33 0.93
CA THR A 39 8.03 22.66 1.50
C THR A 39 6.96 23.68 1.12
N VAL A 40 6.59 23.73 -0.17
CA VAL A 40 5.49 24.59 -0.65
C VAL A 40 4.18 24.21 0.03
N HIS A 41 3.89 22.90 0.13
CA HIS A 41 2.67 22.45 0.80
C HIS A 41 2.64 22.87 2.27
N LYS A 42 3.74 22.67 3.01
CA LYS A 42 3.88 23.08 4.42
C LYS A 42 3.62 24.56 4.63
N GLN A 43 4.21 25.40 3.78
CA GLN A 43 4.04 26.85 3.86
C GLN A 43 2.60 27.30 3.62
N MET A 44 1.88 26.66 2.72
CA MET A 44 0.52 27.04 2.32
C MET A 44 -0.58 26.42 3.19
N HIS A 45 -0.35 25.22 3.70
CA HIS A 45 -1.40 24.38 4.28
C HIS A 45 -1.04 23.73 5.62
N GLY A 46 0.23 23.81 6.03
CA GLY A 46 0.75 23.07 7.19
C GLY A 46 1.09 21.61 6.87
N GLY A 47 1.21 20.80 7.91
CA GLY A 47 1.37 19.35 7.80
C GLY A 47 0.06 18.60 7.64
N TRP A 48 0.13 17.27 7.62
CA TRP A 48 -1.02 16.37 7.70
C TRP A 48 -1.03 15.68 9.06
N ASP A 49 -2.19 15.63 9.70
CA ASP A 49 -2.36 14.92 10.97
C ASP A 49 -2.23 13.40 10.73
N TYR A 50 -2.79 12.91 9.65
CA TYR A 50 -2.80 11.49 9.25
C TYR A 50 -2.35 11.31 7.83
N ILE A 51 -1.48 10.33 7.58
CA ILE A 51 -1.05 9.93 6.24
C ILE A 51 -1.39 8.46 6.02
N ILE A 52 -2.21 8.17 5.00
CA ILE A 52 -2.49 6.81 4.54
C ILE A 52 -1.67 6.55 3.29
N HIS A 53 -0.56 5.83 3.45
CA HIS A 53 0.37 5.54 2.37
C HIS A 53 -0.03 4.29 1.60
N CYS A 54 -0.81 4.50 0.54
CA CYS A 54 -1.25 3.45 -0.38
C CYS A 54 -0.40 3.40 -1.67
N ALA A 55 0.58 4.29 -1.82
CA ALA A 55 1.41 4.33 -3.02
C ALA A 55 2.25 3.06 -3.13
N GLY A 56 2.31 2.49 -4.33
CA GLY A 56 3.05 1.28 -4.60
C GLY A 56 2.67 0.67 -5.94
N VAL A 57 3.39 -0.37 -6.31
CA VAL A 57 3.17 -1.13 -7.55
C VAL A 57 2.93 -2.60 -7.23
N THR A 58 1.90 -3.19 -7.84
CA THR A 58 1.52 -4.60 -7.66
C THR A 58 1.87 -5.45 -8.87
N LYS A 59 2.14 -4.80 -10.00
CA LYS A 59 2.53 -5.45 -11.27
C LYS A 59 3.65 -4.64 -11.90
N CYS A 60 4.74 -5.30 -12.20
CA CYS A 60 5.91 -4.71 -12.86
C CYS A 60 6.44 -5.63 -13.94
N ARG A 61 7.14 -5.05 -14.90
CA ARG A 61 7.83 -5.80 -15.96
C ARG A 61 9.14 -6.40 -15.46
N HIS A 62 9.86 -5.64 -14.63
CA HIS A 62 11.14 -6.04 -14.04
C HIS A 62 11.06 -6.07 -12.52
N LYS A 63 11.79 -6.98 -11.88
CA LYS A 63 11.75 -7.19 -10.42
C LYS A 63 12.19 -5.95 -9.63
N GLU A 64 13.14 -5.20 -10.18
CA GLU A 64 13.72 -3.99 -9.60
C GLU A 64 12.68 -2.87 -9.44
N GLU A 65 11.67 -2.86 -10.31
CA GLU A 65 10.59 -1.87 -10.27
C GLU A 65 9.72 -2.02 -9.01
N PHE A 66 9.61 -3.24 -8.45
CA PHE A 66 8.94 -3.44 -7.17
C PHE A 66 9.70 -2.79 -6.03
N GLU A 67 11.02 -2.96 -5.98
CA GLU A 67 11.86 -2.32 -4.96
C GLU A 67 11.78 -0.80 -5.07
N GLN A 68 11.92 -0.28 -6.27
CA GLN A 68 11.82 1.15 -6.54
C GLN A 68 10.47 1.72 -6.12
N GLY A 69 9.36 1.12 -6.60
CA GLY A 69 8.01 1.64 -6.42
C GLY A 69 7.44 1.43 -5.02
N ASN A 70 7.83 0.37 -4.32
CA ASN A 70 7.30 0.06 -2.99
C ASN A 70 8.24 0.52 -1.87
N TYR A 71 9.54 0.20 -1.94
CA TYR A 71 10.48 0.50 -0.87
C TYR A 71 11.13 1.88 -1.02
N ILE A 72 11.81 2.15 -2.15
CA ILE A 72 12.56 3.40 -2.31
C ILE A 72 11.65 4.62 -2.24
N TYR A 73 10.49 4.59 -2.90
CA TYR A 73 9.54 5.70 -2.88
C TYR A 73 8.93 5.94 -1.49
N THR A 74 8.66 4.88 -0.73
CA THR A 74 8.21 4.99 0.66
C THR A 74 9.30 5.63 1.51
N ARG A 75 10.56 5.18 1.39
CA ARG A 75 11.71 5.73 2.10
C ARG A 75 11.90 7.21 1.78
N ASN A 76 11.96 7.57 0.50
CA ASN A 76 12.12 8.97 0.07
C ASN A 76 11.04 9.87 0.69
N PHE A 77 9.80 9.39 0.73
CA PHE A 77 8.70 10.16 1.29
C PHE A 77 8.86 10.37 2.80
N VAL A 78 9.18 9.32 3.53
CA VAL A 78 9.34 9.40 4.99
C VAL A 78 10.57 10.25 5.36
N GLU A 79 11.70 10.08 4.66
CA GLU A 79 12.89 10.93 4.87
C GLU A 79 12.58 12.41 4.61
N ALA A 80 11.81 12.72 3.57
CA ALA A 80 11.40 14.10 3.28
C ALA A 80 10.44 14.66 4.35
N LEU A 81 9.52 13.85 4.88
CA LEU A 81 8.64 14.26 5.98
C LEU A 81 9.44 14.56 7.25
N GLN A 82 10.42 13.72 7.60
CA GLN A 82 11.29 13.93 8.75
C GLN A 82 12.17 15.17 8.58
N ALA A 83 12.79 15.34 7.41
CA ALA A 83 13.66 16.49 7.12
C ALA A 83 12.91 17.84 7.18
N LEU A 84 11.63 17.83 6.90
CA LEU A 84 10.78 19.03 6.91
C LEU A 84 9.94 19.17 8.20
N ASP A 85 10.13 18.32 9.19
CA ASP A 85 9.29 18.33 10.40
C ASP A 85 7.80 18.30 10.04
N MET A 86 7.42 17.33 9.21
CA MET A 86 6.05 17.06 8.75
C MET A 86 5.61 15.61 9.08
N VAL A 87 6.27 14.99 10.07
CA VAL A 87 5.85 13.66 10.53
C VAL A 87 4.41 13.77 11.07
N PRO A 88 3.46 12.95 10.58
CA PRO A 88 2.07 13.02 11.03
C PRO A 88 1.90 12.47 12.46
N GLU A 89 0.74 12.71 13.07
CA GLU A 89 0.36 12.02 14.32
C GLU A 89 0.30 10.50 14.11
N GLN A 90 -0.12 10.06 12.91
CA GLN A 90 -0.10 8.65 12.54
C GLN A 90 0.14 8.46 11.05
N PHE A 91 1.07 7.55 10.73
CA PHE A 91 1.38 7.10 9.38
C PHE A 91 0.86 5.67 9.17
N ILE A 92 -0.17 5.51 8.37
CA ILE A 92 -0.76 4.21 8.05
C ILE A 92 -0.14 3.68 6.76
N TYR A 93 0.59 2.58 6.85
CA TYR A 93 1.21 1.93 5.70
C TYR A 93 0.37 0.74 5.24
N ILE A 94 -0.05 0.75 3.99
CA ILE A 94 -0.73 -0.39 3.38
C ILE A 94 0.31 -1.34 2.80
N SER A 95 0.63 -2.38 3.57
CA SER A 95 1.50 -3.48 3.19
C SER A 95 0.71 -4.58 2.45
N SER A 96 1.03 -5.84 2.69
CA SER A 96 0.34 -6.99 2.10
C SER A 96 0.60 -8.27 2.89
N LEU A 97 -0.36 -9.17 2.90
CA LEU A 97 -0.17 -10.54 3.42
C LEU A 97 0.90 -11.32 2.64
N SER A 98 1.24 -10.90 1.42
CA SER A 98 2.31 -11.51 0.60
C SER A 98 3.71 -11.48 1.23
N ILE A 99 3.92 -10.72 2.31
CA ILE A 99 5.18 -10.76 3.06
C ILE A 99 5.43 -12.11 3.74
N PHE A 100 4.38 -12.87 4.04
CA PHE A 100 4.51 -14.16 4.69
C PHE A 100 4.86 -15.29 3.71
N GLY A 101 4.51 -15.16 2.42
CA GLY A 101 4.63 -16.26 1.48
C GLY A 101 3.75 -17.48 1.90
N PRO A 102 4.09 -18.70 1.47
CA PRO A 102 3.26 -19.90 1.67
C PRO A 102 3.53 -20.61 3.01
N ILE A 103 3.52 -19.89 4.13
CA ILE A 103 3.95 -20.45 5.43
C ILE A 103 2.94 -21.40 6.09
N ARG A 104 1.70 -21.49 5.61
CA ARG A 104 0.62 -22.30 6.20
C ARG A 104 0.00 -23.31 5.22
N GLU A 105 0.70 -23.64 4.13
CA GLU A 105 0.19 -24.53 3.07
C GLU A 105 0.01 -26.00 3.51
N GLU A 106 0.65 -26.42 4.60
CA GLU A 106 0.52 -27.82 5.08
C GLU A 106 -0.66 -28.03 6.00
N ASN A 107 -0.99 -27.07 6.85
CA ASN A 107 -2.00 -27.23 7.91
C ASN A 107 -3.16 -26.24 7.81
N TYR A 108 -3.09 -25.25 6.92
CA TYR A 108 -4.12 -24.24 6.69
C TYR A 108 -4.54 -23.47 7.94
N THR A 109 -3.65 -23.35 8.93
CA THR A 109 -3.93 -22.54 10.11
C THR A 109 -3.87 -21.05 9.77
N PRO A 110 -4.63 -20.19 10.46
CA PRO A 110 -4.58 -18.75 10.22
C PRO A 110 -3.18 -18.18 10.43
N ILE A 111 -2.81 -17.26 9.54
CA ILE A 111 -1.60 -16.43 9.72
C ILE A 111 -1.92 -15.34 10.75
N ASN A 112 -0.96 -15.02 11.61
CA ASN A 112 -1.07 -13.97 12.61
C ASN A 112 0.14 -13.02 12.57
N GLU A 113 0.08 -11.93 13.30
CA GLU A 113 1.07 -10.86 13.27
C GLU A 113 2.46 -11.28 13.79
N HIS A 114 2.54 -12.35 14.56
CA HIS A 114 3.79 -12.87 15.15
C HIS A 114 4.47 -13.92 14.26
N ASP A 115 3.82 -14.34 13.18
CA ASP A 115 4.42 -15.30 12.26
C ASP A 115 5.63 -14.67 11.55
N THR A 116 6.64 -15.47 11.31
CA THR A 116 7.86 -15.04 10.62
C THR A 116 7.56 -14.77 9.14
N ALA A 117 7.86 -13.57 8.68
CA ALA A 117 7.71 -13.19 7.29
C ALA A 117 8.74 -13.93 6.41
N MET A 118 8.26 -14.63 5.37
CA MET A 118 9.07 -15.40 4.42
C MET A 118 8.58 -15.20 2.97
N PRO A 119 8.70 -13.98 2.43
CA PRO A 119 8.15 -13.68 1.10
C PRO A 119 8.88 -14.47 0.01
N ASN A 120 8.11 -15.05 -0.91
CA ASN A 120 8.60 -15.80 -2.06
C ASN A 120 8.41 -15.05 -3.39
N THR A 121 7.94 -13.80 -3.36
CA THR A 121 7.75 -12.93 -4.53
C THR A 121 8.52 -11.64 -4.39
N ALA A 122 8.96 -11.05 -5.51
CA ALA A 122 9.63 -9.74 -5.51
C ALA A 122 8.73 -8.63 -4.91
N TYR A 123 7.42 -8.72 -5.13
CA TYR A 123 6.44 -7.84 -4.51
C TYR A 123 6.45 -7.99 -2.98
N GLY A 124 6.30 -9.22 -2.45
CA GLY A 124 6.32 -9.47 -1.01
C GLY A 124 7.64 -9.02 -0.36
N VAL A 125 8.79 -9.31 -1.00
CA VAL A 125 10.11 -8.85 -0.54
C VAL A 125 10.16 -7.31 -0.46
N SER A 126 9.67 -6.60 -1.48
CA SER A 126 9.69 -5.14 -1.48
C SER A 126 8.79 -4.52 -0.41
N LYS A 127 7.63 -5.14 -0.14
CA LYS A 127 6.73 -4.71 0.94
C LYS A 127 7.35 -4.95 2.31
N LEU A 128 7.98 -6.12 2.52
CA LEU A 128 8.68 -6.44 3.77
C LEU A 128 9.85 -5.49 4.03
N LYS A 129 10.65 -5.15 3.01
CA LYS A 129 11.70 -4.12 3.13
C LYS A 129 11.15 -2.78 3.64
N SER A 130 9.99 -2.38 3.14
CA SER A 130 9.35 -1.14 3.58
C SER A 130 8.89 -1.21 5.04
N GLU A 131 8.32 -2.35 5.45
CA GLU A 131 7.93 -2.55 6.85
C GLU A 131 9.13 -2.47 7.79
N HIS A 132 10.21 -3.20 7.47
CA HIS A 132 11.44 -3.18 8.27
C HIS A 132 12.03 -1.77 8.38
N TYR A 133 12.04 -1.02 7.27
CA TYR A 133 12.49 0.37 7.30
C TYR A 133 11.62 1.22 8.23
N LEU A 134 10.31 1.18 8.06
CA LEU A 134 9.39 1.98 8.87
C LEU A 134 9.48 1.63 10.37
N GLN A 135 9.61 0.34 10.69
CA GLN A 135 9.75 -0.16 12.06
C GLN A 135 11.12 0.16 12.67
N SER A 136 12.17 0.36 11.85
CA SER A 136 13.50 0.75 12.34
C SER A 136 13.61 2.20 12.75
N LEU A 137 12.65 3.04 12.39
CA LEU A 137 12.65 4.47 12.69
C LEU A 137 12.17 4.70 14.13
N SER A 138 13.07 5.14 15.00
CA SER A 138 12.74 5.42 16.40
C SER A 138 11.68 6.53 16.51
N GLY A 139 10.58 6.25 17.21
CA GLY A 139 9.52 7.22 17.45
C GLY A 139 8.66 7.56 16.23
N PHE A 140 8.82 6.88 15.09
CA PHE A 140 7.98 7.10 13.92
C PHE A 140 6.60 6.44 14.13
N PRO A 141 5.47 7.18 14.04
CA PRO A 141 4.15 6.71 14.45
C PRO A 141 3.50 5.86 13.35
N VAL A 142 4.01 4.66 13.07
CA VAL A 142 3.52 3.80 12.01
C VAL A 142 2.53 2.75 12.48
N VAL A 143 1.43 2.61 11.75
CA VAL A 143 0.51 1.45 11.79
C VAL A 143 0.58 0.74 10.44
N ILE A 144 0.75 -0.58 10.45
CA ILE A 144 0.93 -1.39 9.25
C ILE A 144 -0.29 -2.28 9.04
N PHE A 145 -0.98 -2.11 7.92
CA PHE A 145 -2.03 -3.03 7.47
C PHE A 145 -1.45 -4.03 6.46
N ARG A 146 -1.71 -5.31 6.67
CA ARG A 146 -1.31 -6.42 5.79
C ARG A 146 -2.54 -7.08 5.15
N PRO A 147 -3.24 -6.37 4.24
CA PRO A 147 -4.44 -6.94 3.64
C PRO A 147 -4.10 -8.16 2.79
N THR A 148 -5.06 -9.07 2.72
CA THR A 148 -5.13 -10.16 1.75
C THR A 148 -5.56 -9.65 0.38
N GLY A 149 -6.07 -10.50 -0.50
CA GLY A 149 -6.59 -10.10 -1.81
C GLY A 149 -7.73 -9.09 -1.68
N VAL A 150 -7.47 -7.82 -2.03
CA VAL A 150 -8.49 -6.76 -1.95
C VAL A 150 -9.31 -6.75 -3.22
N TYR A 151 -10.61 -7.00 -3.10
CA TYR A 151 -11.53 -6.96 -4.24
C TYR A 151 -12.53 -5.81 -4.14
N GLY A 152 -13.12 -5.44 -5.26
CA GLY A 152 -14.13 -4.38 -5.32
C GLY A 152 -14.19 -3.68 -6.68
N PRO A 153 -14.91 -2.55 -6.77
CA PRO A 153 -15.04 -1.82 -8.02
C PRO A 153 -13.69 -1.46 -8.64
N ARG A 154 -13.51 -1.80 -9.92
CA ARG A 154 -12.30 -1.56 -10.75
C ARG A 154 -11.13 -2.53 -10.51
N GLU A 155 -11.25 -3.45 -9.59
CA GLU A 155 -10.34 -4.57 -9.51
C GLU A 155 -10.60 -5.52 -10.70
N ARG A 156 -9.54 -5.97 -11.40
CA ARG A 156 -9.67 -6.71 -12.66
C ARG A 156 -9.41 -8.20 -12.53
N ASP A 157 -8.48 -8.60 -11.69
CA ASP A 157 -7.99 -9.98 -11.65
C ASP A 157 -9.01 -10.89 -10.99
N TYR A 158 -9.51 -10.51 -9.82
CA TYR A 158 -10.58 -11.26 -9.13
C TYR A 158 -11.92 -11.16 -9.86
N PHE A 159 -12.17 -10.03 -10.55
CA PHE A 159 -13.32 -9.92 -11.43
C PHE A 159 -13.26 -10.91 -12.60
N LEU A 160 -12.10 -11.08 -13.24
CA LEU A 160 -11.91 -12.05 -14.33
C LEU A 160 -12.04 -13.48 -13.82
N MET A 161 -11.49 -13.78 -12.64
CA MET A 161 -11.66 -15.08 -11.98
C MET A 161 -13.15 -15.37 -11.72
N ALA A 162 -13.88 -14.45 -11.10
CA ALA A 162 -15.30 -14.61 -10.83
C ALA A 162 -16.13 -14.77 -12.14
N LYS A 163 -15.77 -14.03 -13.19
CA LYS A 163 -16.39 -14.16 -14.51
C LYS A 163 -16.14 -15.54 -15.13
N SER A 164 -14.92 -16.07 -15.00
CA SER A 164 -14.57 -17.40 -15.47
C SER A 164 -15.38 -18.48 -14.75
N ILE A 165 -15.46 -18.43 -13.43
CA ILE A 165 -16.27 -19.36 -12.61
C ILE A 165 -17.75 -19.29 -13.02
N LYS A 166 -18.29 -18.07 -13.25
CA LYS A 166 -19.66 -17.89 -13.75
C LYS A 166 -19.90 -18.57 -15.10
N GLN A 167 -18.86 -18.71 -15.92
CA GLN A 167 -18.89 -19.41 -17.22
C GLN A 167 -18.59 -20.92 -17.08
N HIS A 168 -18.60 -21.46 -15.86
CA HIS A 168 -18.26 -22.85 -15.53
C HIS A 168 -16.83 -23.26 -15.90
N VAL A 169 -15.91 -22.28 -15.95
CA VAL A 169 -14.48 -22.52 -16.15
C VAL A 169 -13.74 -22.14 -14.88
N ASP A 170 -13.15 -23.14 -14.23
CA ASP A 170 -12.31 -22.96 -13.05
C ASP A 170 -10.86 -23.27 -13.40
N PHE A 171 -9.97 -22.34 -13.06
CA PHE A 171 -8.53 -22.50 -13.27
C PHE A 171 -7.85 -22.71 -11.92
N ALA A 172 -7.50 -23.95 -11.60
CA ALA A 172 -6.66 -24.26 -10.46
C ALA A 172 -5.18 -24.16 -10.84
N ALA A 173 -4.39 -23.46 -10.04
CA ALA A 173 -2.93 -23.43 -10.18
C ALA A 173 -2.31 -24.61 -9.41
N GLY A 174 -1.96 -25.67 -10.14
CA GLY A 174 -1.38 -26.89 -9.55
C GLY A 174 -2.42 -27.89 -9.04
N PHE A 175 -1.95 -28.92 -8.32
CA PHE A 175 -2.77 -30.06 -7.87
C PHE A 175 -3.04 -30.07 -6.36
N LYS A 176 -2.47 -29.12 -5.61
CA LYS A 176 -2.71 -29.00 -4.16
C LYS A 176 -3.87 -28.03 -3.90
N ARG A 177 -4.63 -28.30 -2.84
CA ARG A 177 -5.63 -27.35 -2.32
C ARG A 177 -4.98 -25.99 -2.05
N GLN A 178 -5.67 -24.95 -2.41
CA GLN A 178 -5.25 -23.56 -2.14
C GLN A 178 -6.42 -22.84 -1.46
N ASP A 179 -6.20 -22.37 -0.24
CA ASP A 179 -7.17 -21.58 0.48
C ASP A 179 -6.84 -20.10 0.26
N LEU A 180 -7.74 -19.39 -0.43
CA LEU A 180 -7.60 -17.96 -0.72
C LEU A 180 -8.54 -17.18 0.18
N THR A 181 -8.04 -16.09 0.74
CA THR A 181 -8.83 -15.14 1.51
C THR A 181 -8.89 -13.81 0.79
N PHE A 182 -10.04 -13.14 0.93
CA PHE A 182 -10.30 -11.86 0.28
C PHE A 182 -10.92 -10.89 1.27
N ILE A 183 -10.66 -9.60 1.07
CA ILE A 183 -11.31 -8.52 1.78
C ILE A 183 -11.98 -7.55 0.79
N TYR A 184 -13.21 -7.14 1.08
CA TYR A 184 -13.85 -6.11 0.28
C TYR A 184 -13.21 -4.75 0.54
N VAL A 185 -12.98 -3.97 -0.51
CA VAL A 185 -12.27 -2.70 -0.41
C VAL A 185 -12.91 -1.71 0.58
N LYS A 186 -14.24 -1.71 0.73
CA LYS A 186 -14.91 -0.83 1.69
C LYS A 186 -14.67 -1.26 3.14
N ASP A 187 -14.55 -2.56 3.39
CA ASP A 187 -14.26 -3.07 4.73
C ASP A 187 -12.82 -2.74 5.12
N LEU A 188 -11.87 -2.85 4.17
CA LEU A 188 -10.50 -2.39 4.38
C LEU A 188 -10.46 -0.88 4.67
N VAL A 189 -11.19 -0.07 3.89
CA VAL A 189 -11.28 1.39 4.11
C VAL A 189 -11.87 1.69 5.49
N GLN A 190 -12.91 0.95 5.90
CA GLN A 190 -13.49 1.12 7.23
C GLN A 190 -12.50 0.75 8.34
N ALA A 191 -11.72 -0.32 8.18
CA ALA A 191 -10.67 -0.70 9.14
C ALA A 191 -9.58 0.38 9.24
N VAL A 192 -9.15 0.93 8.09
CA VAL A 192 -8.19 2.05 8.07
C VAL A 192 -8.77 3.30 8.73
N TYR A 193 -10.05 3.61 8.49
CA TYR A 193 -10.72 4.76 9.12
C TYR A 193 -10.84 4.61 10.64
N LEU A 194 -11.04 3.41 11.15
CA LEU A 194 -11.09 3.14 12.59
C LEU A 194 -9.72 3.21 13.27
N ALA A 195 -8.64 3.23 12.48
CA ALA A 195 -7.28 3.33 12.98
C ALA A 195 -6.76 4.77 13.01
N ILE A 196 -7.53 5.75 12.59
CA ILE A 196 -7.29 7.20 12.71
C ILE A 196 -8.23 7.82 13.74
#